data_2321cff61a1e053450a89b5194160d2f
#
_entry.id   2321cff61a1e053450a89b5194160d2f
#
_cell.length_a   1.000
_cell.length_b   1.000
_cell.length_c   1.000
_cell.angle_alpha   90.00
_cell.angle_beta   90.00
_cell.angle_gamma   90.00
#
_symmetry.space_group_name_H-M   'P 1'
#
loop_
_entity.id
_entity.type
_entity.pdbx_description
1 polymer ?
#
loop_
_entity_poly.entity_id
_entity_poly.type
_entity_poly.pdbx_seq_one_letter_code
_entity_poly.pdbx_strand_id
1 'polypeptide(L)'
;MKQVIEVFGKTVEAAISDGAFQLGVDREYITYEILEMPKKGFLGFGEIPAKVRITYDSDNENNALSFIKTIINDMDINAEAEMSDGENAKLIKITGKDSGLLIGHHGATLDALQYLVNLVANKKNNSGEENNNEENENSEENETEEYNSGLKTQITEIGGKKEKGYMRVLLDVEDYRAKREETLRMLARRMAAKVQKYKNSVTLEPMNPYERRIIHSEIQKIPGITTTSVGIDNERRIIIYSEDEGINYYKNSKNRYRTQNYR
;
A
#
# COMPACT_ATOMS: atom_id res chain seq x y z
N MET A 1 2.99 -22.34 10.05
CA MET A 1 3.76 -23.61 9.99
C MET A 1 4.71 -23.57 8.80
N LYS A 2 5.99 -23.76 9.03
CA LYS A 2 6.99 -23.79 7.97
C LYS A 2 6.91 -25.13 7.24
N GLN A 3 6.47 -25.11 6.00
CA GLN A 3 6.49 -26.29 5.12
C GLN A 3 7.74 -26.24 4.25
N VAL A 4 8.49 -27.32 4.19
CA VAL A 4 9.71 -27.43 3.38
C VAL A 4 9.58 -28.67 2.51
N ILE A 5 9.71 -28.47 1.20
CA ILE A 5 9.72 -29.58 0.22
C ILE A 5 10.94 -29.46 -0.69
N GLU A 6 11.43 -30.61 -1.17
CA GLU A 6 12.46 -30.66 -2.19
C GLU A 6 11.84 -31.16 -3.50
N VAL A 7 12.04 -30.40 -4.56
CA VAL A 7 11.41 -30.67 -5.87
C VAL A 7 12.48 -30.75 -6.94
N PHE A 8 12.28 -31.63 -7.89
CA PHE A 8 13.15 -31.84 -9.04
C PHE A 8 12.46 -31.31 -10.30
N GLY A 9 13.22 -30.67 -11.19
CA GLY A 9 12.70 -30.16 -12.46
C GLY A 9 13.75 -30.14 -13.55
N LYS A 10 13.34 -30.16 -14.81
CA LYS A 10 14.26 -30.02 -15.94
C LYS A 10 15.01 -28.68 -15.92
N THR A 11 14.39 -27.65 -15.39
CA THR A 11 14.98 -26.33 -15.13
C THR A 11 14.66 -25.90 -13.70
N VAL A 12 15.39 -24.92 -13.21
CA VAL A 12 15.12 -24.33 -11.88
C VAL A 12 13.71 -23.74 -11.82
N GLU A 13 13.27 -23.02 -12.89
CA GLU A 13 11.94 -22.46 -12.97
C GLU A 13 10.84 -23.52 -12.94
N ALA A 14 11.02 -24.64 -13.64
CA ALA A 14 10.08 -25.77 -13.63
C ALA A 14 9.95 -26.35 -12.22
N ALA A 15 11.08 -26.61 -11.55
CA ALA A 15 11.06 -27.12 -10.18
C ALA A 15 10.36 -26.16 -9.19
N ILE A 16 10.57 -24.84 -9.34
CA ILE A 16 9.91 -23.84 -8.51
C ILE A 16 8.39 -23.82 -8.76
N SER A 17 7.96 -23.87 -10.03
CA SER A 17 6.54 -23.86 -10.40
C SER A 17 5.82 -25.12 -9.90
N ASP A 18 6.45 -26.29 -10.05
CA ASP A 18 5.92 -27.55 -9.58
C ASP A 18 5.80 -27.59 -8.04
N GLY A 19 6.78 -27.02 -7.35
CA GLY A 19 6.74 -26.95 -5.91
C GLY A 19 5.69 -25.97 -5.36
N ALA A 20 5.51 -24.83 -5.98
CA ALA A 20 4.43 -23.92 -5.64
C ALA A 20 3.06 -24.58 -5.83
N PHE A 21 2.88 -25.28 -6.94
CA PHE A 21 1.66 -26.06 -7.21
C PHE A 21 1.42 -27.17 -6.17
N GLN A 22 2.46 -27.92 -5.76
CA GLN A 22 2.35 -28.95 -4.73
C GLN A 22 1.96 -28.39 -3.36
N LEU A 23 2.41 -27.18 -3.03
CA LEU A 23 2.06 -26.48 -1.79
C LEU A 23 0.70 -25.77 -1.86
N GLY A 24 0.09 -25.68 -3.05
CA GLY A 24 -1.18 -24.98 -3.26
C GLY A 24 -1.08 -23.48 -3.07
N VAL A 25 0.11 -22.89 -3.31
CA VAL A 25 0.38 -21.46 -3.10
C VAL A 25 0.97 -20.84 -4.36
N ASP A 26 0.79 -19.52 -4.52
CA ASP A 26 1.42 -18.80 -5.61
C ASP A 26 2.95 -18.73 -5.45
N ARG A 27 3.65 -18.73 -6.57
CA ARG A 27 5.11 -18.65 -6.63
C ARG A 27 5.70 -17.46 -5.88
N GLU A 28 4.92 -16.39 -5.70
CA GLU A 28 5.34 -15.18 -5.00
C GLU A 28 5.47 -15.35 -3.48
N TYR A 29 4.81 -16.38 -2.91
CA TYR A 29 4.77 -16.64 -1.46
C TYR A 29 5.77 -17.68 -0.98
N ILE A 30 6.58 -18.22 -1.87
CA ILE A 30 7.60 -19.22 -1.53
C ILE A 30 9.01 -18.63 -1.55
N THR A 31 9.85 -19.09 -0.64
CA THR A 31 11.30 -18.91 -0.73
C THR A 31 11.93 -20.20 -1.25
N TYR A 32 13.01 -20.09 -2.01
CA TYR A 32 13.68 -21.26 -2.53
C TYR A 32 15.20 -21.17 -2.46
N GLU A 33 15.84 -22.33 -2.28
CA GLU A 33 17.26 -22.55 -2.32
C GLU A 33 17.59 -23.56 -3.42
N ILE A 34 18.53 -23.25 -4.30
CA ILE A 34 18.95 -24.16 -5.36
C ILE A 34 20.01 -25.09 -4.77
N LEU A 35 19.68 -26.37 -4.61
CA LEU A 35 20.59 -27.39 -4.11
C LEU A 35 21.49 -27.94 -5.21
N GLU A 36 20.92 -28.20 -6.41
CA GLU A 36 21.67 -28.70 -7.56
C GLU A 36 21.21 -27.98 -8.83
N MET A 37 22.19 -27.52 -9.64
CA MET A 37 21.94 -26.94 -10.95
C MET A 37 21.73 -28.02 -12.00
N PRO A 38 20.80 -27.83 -12.96
CA PRO A 38 20.56 -28.79 -14.02
C PRO A 38 21.78 -28.89 -14.94
N LYS A 39 22.17 -30.11 -15.30
CA LYS A 39 23.24 -30.35 -16.28
C LYS A 39 22.67 -31.09 -17.48
N LYS A 40 22.93 -30.57 -18.69
CA LYS A 40 22.57 -31.29 -19.92
C LYS A 40 23.48 -32.48 -20.12
N GLY A 41 22.89 -33.64 -20.33
CA GLY A 41 23.64 -34.86 -20.70
C GLY A 41 24.20 -34.77 -22.12
N PHE A 42 25.20 -35.61 -22.41
CA PHE A 42 25.74 -35.75 -23.76
C PHE A 42 25.01 -36.90 -24.47
N LEU A 43 24.43 -36.67 -25.66
CA LEU A 43 23.64 -37.64 -26.43
C LEU A 43 22.46 -38.28 -25.68
N GLY A 44 21.83 -37.59 -24.74
CA GLY A 44 20.67 -38.09 -23.99
C GLY A 44 21.04 -38.98 -22.78
N PHE A 45 22.31 -39.14 -22.46
CA PHE A 45 22.77 -39.87 -21.27
C PHE A 45 23.39 -38.88 -20.26
N GLY A 46 23.04 -39.07 -18.95
CA GLY A 46 23.62 -38.30 -17.85
C GLY A 46 23.00 -36.91 -17.63
N GLU A 47 21.74 -36.68 -18.02
CA GLU A 47 21.01 -35.49 -17.66
C GLU A 47 20.75 -35.46 -16.14
N ILE A 48 21.14 -34.38 -15.48
CA ILE A 48 20.91 -34.17 -14.04
C ILE A 48 19.84 -33.10 -13.92
N PRO A 49 18.67 -33.37 -13.31
CA PRO A 49 17.65 -32.38 -13.08
C PRO A 49 18.08 -31.32 -12.06
N ALA A 50 17.51 -30.16 -12.12
CA ALA A 50 17.61 -29.16 -11.05
C ALA A 50 16.98 -29.74 -9.78
N LYS A 51 17.61 -29.53 -8.63
CA LYS A 51 17.05 -29.84 -7.31
C LYS A 51 16.88 -28.52 -6.53
N VAL A 52 15.67 -28.24 -6.11
CA VAL A 52 15.33 -27.00 -5.42
C VAL A 52 14.61 -27.32 -4.12
N ARG A 53 15.07 -26.73 -3.02
CA ARG A 53 14.37 -26.74 -1.74
C ARG A 53 13.45 -25.54 -1.70
N ILE A 54 12.16 -25.77 -1.52
CA ILE A 54 11.12 -24.75 -1.44
C ILE A 54 10.63 -24.68 0.00
N THR A 55 10.56 -23.47 0.53
CA THR A 55 10.04 -23.19 1.87
C THR A 55 8.84 -22.27 1.75
N TYR A 56 7.73 -22.68 2.33
CA TYR A 56 6.53 -21.87 2.52
C TYR A 56 6.28 -21.68 4.02
N ASP A 57 6.11 -20.46 4.45
CA ASP A 57 5.86 -20.14 5.85
C ASP A 57 4.45 -19.56 6.00
N SER A 58 3.49 -20.40 6.37
CA SER A 58 2.11 -19.98 6.63
C SER A 58 1.95 -19.17 7.92
N ASP A 59 2.98 -19.10 8.77
CA ASP A 59 2.90 -18.33 10.00
C ASP A 59 2.81 -16.82 9.72
N ASN A 60 3.34 -16.36 8.59
CA ASN A 60 3.26 -14.96 8.19
C ASN A 60 1.82 -14.48 7.94
N GLU A 61 0.96 -15.31 7.37
CA GLU A 61 -0.46 -15.01 7.18
C GLU A 61 -1.19 -14.95 8.51
N ASN A 62 -0.96 -15.96 9.35
CA ASN A 62 -1.54 -16.04 10.68
C ASN A 62 -1.08 -14.87 11.56
N ASN A 63 0.19 -14.46 11.44
CA ASN A 63 0.74 -13.33 12.18
C ASN A 63 0.04 -12.02 11.82
N ALA A 64 -0.21 -11.75 10.54
CA ALA A 64 -0.89 -10.52 10.10
C ALA A 64 -2.34 -10.46 10.59
N LEU A 65 -3.10 -11.55 10.46
CA LEU A 65 -4.47 -11.63 10.95
C LEU A 65 -4.53 -11.59 12.48
N SER A 66 -3.65 -12.31 13.15
CA SER A 66 -3.54 -12.31 14.61
C SER A 66 -3.21 -10.92 15.16
N PHE A 67 -2.30 -10.19 14.51
CA PHE A 67 -1.96 -8.83 14.86
C PHE A 67 -3.18 -7.90 14.82
N ILE A 68 -3.99 -7.96 13.75
CA ILE A 68 -5.21 -7.15 13.66
C ILE A 68 -6.24 -7.57 14.71
N LYS A 69 -6.43 -8.87 14.96
CA LYS A 69 -7.33 -9.35 16.01
C LYS A 69 -6.90 -8.90 17.41
N THR A 70 -5.59 -8.88 17.67
CA THR A 70 -5.05 -8.34 18.93
C THR A 70 -5.37 -6.86 19.09
N ILE A 71 -5.17 -6.04 18.04
CA ILE A 71 -5.51 -4.61 18.08
C ILE A 71 -7.02 -4.40 18.34
N ILE A 72 -7.87 -5.15 17.66
CA ILE A 72 -9.33 -5.08 17.85
C ILE A 72 -9.69 -5.38 19.32
N ASN A 73 -9.11 -6.43 19.88
CA ASN A 73 -9.36 -6.81 21.28
C ASN A 73 -8.79 -5.80 22.29
N ASP A 74 -7.55 -5.36 22.09
CA ASP A 74 -6.87 -4.43 23.03
C ASP A 74 -7.52 -3.04 23.02
N MET A 75 -8.14 -2.63 21.91
CA MET A 75 -8.90 -1.40 21.81
C MET A 75 -10.38 -1.56 22.21
N ASP A 76 -10.82 -2.75 22.61
CA ASP A 76 -12.21 -3.08 22.94
C ASP A 76 -13.21 -2.70 21.82
N ILE A 77 -12.82 -2.97 20.57
CA ILE A 77 -13.61 -2.65 19.38
C ILE A 77 -14.53 -3.83 19.06
N ASN A 78 -15.82 -3.55 18.90
CA ASN A 78 -16.78 -4.55 18.46
C ASN A 78 -16.70 -4.69 16.93
N ALA A 79 -15.72 -5.46 16.47
CA ALA A 79 -15.46 -5.77 15.06
C ALA A 79 -14.82 -7.14 14.90
N GLU A 80 -14.97 -7.72 13.73
CA GLU A 80 -14.40 -9.01 13.35
C GLU A 80 -13.46 -8.81 12.14
N ALA A 81 -12.37 -9.56 12.12
CA ALA A 81 -11.41 -9.57 11.05
C ALA A 81 -11.31 -10.96 10.42
N GLU A 82 -11.45 -11.01 9.12
CA GLU A 82 -11.34 -12.22 8.30
C GLU A 82 -10.30 -12.02 7.20
N MET A 83 -9.53 -13.07 6.89
CA MET A 83 -8.58 -13.07 5.80
C MET A 83 -9.10 -13.93 4.64
N SER A 84 -8.92 -13.45 3.44
CA SER A 84 -9.25 -14.14 2.19
C SER A 84 -8.17 -13.95 1.15
N ASP A 85 -8.17 -14.82 0.13
CA ASP A 85 -7.29 -14.70 -1.03
C ASP A 85 -7.83 -13.66 -2.01
N GLY A 86 -6.99 -12.74 -2.44
CA GLY A 86 -7.25 -11.82 -3.53
C GLY A 86 -6.36 -12.15 -4.74
N GLU A 87 -6.58 -11.50 -5.87
CA GLU A 87 -5.85 -11.77 -7.13
C GLU A 87 -4.33 -11.60 -7.02
N ASN A 88 -3.85 -10.62 -6.25
CA ASN A 88 -2.42 -10.30 -6.14
C ASN A 88 -1.97 -10.02 -4.70
N ALA A 89 -2.82 -10.25 -3.71
CA ALA A 89 -2.54 -10.00 -2.31
C ALA A 89 -3.54 -10.74 -1.42
N LYS A 90 -3.17 -11.04 -0.18
CA LYS A 90 -4.12 -11.47 0.84
C LYS A 90 -4.94 -10.25 1.27
N LEU A 91 -6.25 -10.42 1.46
CA LEU A 91 -7.14 -9.38 1.92
C LEU A 91 -7.61 -9.66 3.33
N ILE A 92 -7.34 -8.75 4.26
CA ILE A 92 -7.96 -8.73 5.59
C ILE A 92 -9.13 -7.75 5.53
N LYS A 93 -10.35 -8.27 5.66
CA LYS A 93 -11.57 -7.48 5.74
C LYS A 93 -12.02 -7.36 7.18
N ILE A 94 -12.29 -6.12 7.64
CA ILE A 94 -12.79 -5.83 8.98
C ILE A 94 -14.21 -5.30 8.86
N THR A 95 -15.11 -5.91 9.62
CA THR A 95 -16.52 -5.53 9.69
C THR A 95 -16.97 -5.46 11.14
N GLY A 96 -17.86 -4.54 11.46
CA GLY A 96 -18.40 -4.41 12.81
C GLY A 96 -18.88 -3.02 13.16
N LYS A 97 -19.64 -2.92 14.25
CA LYS A 97 -20.31 -1.68 14.63
C LYS A 97 -19.33 -0.53 14.95
N ASP A 98 -18.20 -0.86 15.56
CA ASP A 98 -17.22 0.15 16.02
C ASP A 98 -15.98 0.18 15.09
N SER A 99 -16.03 -0.50 13.95
CA SER A 99 -14.93 -0.58 12.96
C SER A 99 -14.44 0.79 12.46
N GLY A 100 -15.28 1.83 12.55
CA GLY A 100 -14.92 3.21 12.22
C GLY A 100 -13.73 3.77 13.00
N LEU A 101 -13.45 3.27 14.20
CA LEU A 101 -12.28 3.65 15.00
C LEU A 101 -10.96 3.24 14.31
N LEU A 102 -10.96 2.12 13.58
CA LEU A 102 -9.82 1.63 12.81
C LEU A 102 -9.60 2.39 11.51
N ILE A 103 -10.58 3.15 11.05
CA ILE A 103 -10.45 4.05 9.90
C ILE A 103 -9.72 5.31 10.31
N GLY A 104 -10.16 5.93 11.42
CA GLY A 104 -9.64 7.19 11.91
C GLY A 104 -10.00 8.39 11.03
N HIS A 105 -9.35 9.52 11.28
CA HIS A 105 -9.59 10.76 10.55
C HIS A 105 -9.11 10.63 9.09
N HIS A 106 -10.05 10.66 8.15
CA HIS A 106 -9.79 10.54 6.71
C HIS A 106 -9.01 9.28 6.29
N GLY A 107 -9.11 8.19 7.08
CA GLY A 107 -8.40 6.95 6.80
C GLY A 107 -6.96 6.88 7.32
N ALA A 108 -6.49 7.86 8.09
CA ALA A 108 -5.11 7.91 8.58
C ALA A 108 -4.75 6.70 9.46
N THR A 109 -5.67 6.27 10.34
CA THR A 109 -5.45 5.07 11.17
C THR A 109 -5.39 3.81 10.30
N LEU A 110 -6.30 3.69 9.33
CA LEU A 110 -6.32 2.57 8.39
C LEU A 110 -5.03 2.49 7.56
N ASP A 111 -4.49 3.62 7.11
CA ASP A 111 -3.23 3.66 6.36
C ASP A 111 -2.03 3.26 7.24
N ALA A 112 -2.00 3.70 8.50
CA ALA A 112 -0.99 3.28 9.47
C ALA A 112 -1.07 1.78 9.77
N LEU A 113 -2.27 1.24 10.00
CA LEU A 113 -2.50 -0.19 10.22
C LEU A 113 -2.12 -1.01 8.99
N GLN A 114 -2.43 -0.54 7.79
CA GLN A 114 -2.03 -1.17 6.52
C GLN A 114 -0.51 -1.33 6.44
N TYR A 115 0.24 -0.31 6.85
CA TYR A 115 1.70 -0.38 6.88
C TYR A 115 2.20 -1.42 7.89
N LEU A 116 1.71 -1.36 9.13
CA LEU A 116 2.10 -2.28 10.19
C LEU A 116 1.76 -3.74 9.87
N VAL A 117 0.59 -3.98 9.26
CA VAL A 117 0.18 -5.33 8.82
C VAL A 117 1.17 -5.90 7.81
N ASN A 118 1.59 -5.10 6.81
CA ASN A 118 2.58 -5.56 5.84
C ASN A 118 3.96 -5.78 6.48
N LEU A 119 4.34 -4.97 7.46
CA LEU A 119 5.59 -5.17 8.20
C LEU A 119 5.57 -6.48 9.00
N VAL A 120 4.46 -6.76 9.72
CA VAL A 120 4.27 -7.99 10.49
C VAL A 120 4.22 -9.22 9.57
N ALA A 121 3.50 -9.12 8.45
CA ALA A 121 3.40 -10.19 7.46
C ALA A 121 4.75 -10.58 6.84
N ASN A 122 5.69 -9.63 6.76
CA ASN A 122 6.99 -9.83 6.12
C ASN A 122 8.17 -9.86 7.11
N LYS A 123 7.87 -9.89 8.42
CA LYS A 123 8.90 -10.02 9.43
C LYS A 123 9.58 -11.38 9.29
N LYS A 124 10.87 -11.38 8.92
CA LYS A 124 11.67 -12.62 8.89
C LYS A 124 11.76 -13.14 10.32
N ASN A 125 11.24 -14.33 10.56
CA ASN A 125 11.46 -15.03 11.82
C ASN A 125 12.92 -15.49 11.83
N ASN A 126 13.82 -14.67 12.35
CA ASN A 126 15.20 -15.03 12.64
C ASN A 126 15.22 -15.97 13.86
N SER A 127 14.62 -17.15 13.74
CA SER A 127 14.84 -18.25 14.67
C SER A 127 15.99 -19.11 14.13
N GLY A 128 17.22 -18.72 14.49
CA GLY A 128 18.42 -19.53 14.35
C GLY A 128 19.11 -19.44 12.99
N GLU A 129 19.97 -18.42 12.89
CA GLU A 129 21.34 -18.51 12.40
C GLU A 129 21.93 -17.10 12.48
N GLU A 130 22.76 -16.89 13.49
CA GLU A 130 23.72 -15.79 13.51
C GLU A 130 24.70 -16.03 12.36
N ASN A 131 24.48 -15.40 11.24
CA ASN A 131 25.54 -15.18 10.26
C ASN A 131 25.89 -13.71 10.27
N ASN A 132 26.99 -13.43 10.95
CA ASN A 132 27.81 -12.25 10.81
C ASN A 132 28.00 -11.95 9.30
N ASN A 133 27.40 -10.89 8.83
CA ASN A 133 27.89 -10.17 7.67
C ASN A 133 27.85 -8.69 7.98
N GLU A 134 29.04 -8.18 7.97
CA GLU A 134 29.49 -6.84 8.23
C GLU A 134 28.68 -5.76 7.53
N GLU A 135 28.54 -4.68 8.27
CA GLU A 135 28.13 -3.35 7.92
C GLU A 135 28.59 -2.92 6.51
N ASN A 136 27.64 -2.53 5.69
CA ASN A 136 27.86 -1.51 4.68
C ASN A 136 26.86 -0.38 4.95
N GLU A 137 27.29 0.50 5.85
CA GLU A 137 26.83 1.88 5.89
C GLU A 137 27.21 2.55 4.56
N ASN A 138 26.21 2.89 3.76
CA ASN A 138 26.21 4.06 2.86
C ASN A 138 24.97 4.03 1.97
N SER A 139 23.93 4.71 2.41
CA SER A 139 23.04 5.50 1.55
C SER A 139 22.11 6.33 2.44
N GLU A 140 22.65 7.43 2.93
CA GLU A 140 21.86 8.55 3.41
C GLU A 140 21.18 9.25 2.23
N GLU A 141 19.99 9.78 2.54
CA GLU A 141 19.30 10.85 1.82
C GLU A 141 18.63 10.49 0.48
N ASN A 142 17.35 10.05 0.59
CA ASN A 142 16.25 10.45 -0.31
C ASN A 142 14.91 9.75 0.01
N GLU A 143 14.50 9.67 1.28
CA GLU A 143 13.25 8.97 1.68
C GLU A 143 12.18 9.90 2.26
N THR A 144 11.83 11.01 1.66
CA THR A 144 10.75 11.82 2.25
C THR A 144 9.64 12.29 1.32
N GLU A 145 9.59 11.93 0.05
CA GLU A 145 8.54 12.49 -0.82
C GLU A 145 7.54 11.52 -1.46
N GLU A 146 7.58 10.22 -1.24
CA GLU A 146 6.75 9.27 -2.01
C GLU A 146 5.74 8.42 -1.21
N TYR A 147 5.49 8.76 0.05
CA TYR A 147 4.71 7.88 0.95
C TYR A 147 3.19 7.87 0.73
N ASN A 148 2.63 8.70 -0.17
CA ASN A 148 1.17 8.90 -0.25
C ASN A 148 0.55 8.95 -1.64
N SER A 149 1.11 8.39 -2.68
CA SER A 149 0.45 8.39 -3.97
C SER A 149 -0.18 7.05 -4.32
N GLY A 150 -1.44 6.92 -3.99
CA GLY A 150 -2.40 6.09 -4.73
C GLY A 150 -2.23 4.57 -4.65
N LEU A 151 -2.96 3.96 -3.75
CA LEU A 151 -3.05 2.51 -3.53
C LEU A 151 -3.50 1.68 -4.75
N LYS A 152 -3.65 2.23 -5.92
CA LYS A 152 -3.99 1.46 -7.13
C LYS A 152 -2.87 1.34 -8.17
N THR A 153 -1.78 2.08 -8.08
CA THR A 153 -0.81 2.06 -9.19
C THR A 153 0.67 2.03 -8.78
N GLN A 154 1.03 2.19 -7.51
CA GLN A 154 2.44 2.41 -7.13
C GLN A 154 3.10 1.33 -6.28
N ILE A 155 2.53 0.14 -6.15
CA ILE A 155 3.30 -0.98 -5.64
C ILE A 155 4.04 -1.72 -6.78
N THR A 156 3.95 -1.23 -8.01
CA THR A 156 4.66 -1.79 -9.16
C THR A 156 5.98 -1.10 -9.48
N GLU A 157 6.29 0.07 -8.90
CA GLU A 157 7.47 0.86 -9.29
C GLU A 157 8.28 1.47 -8.12
N ILE A 158 8.34 0.84 -6.97
CA ILE A 158 9.53 1.02 -6.16
C ILE A 158 10.57 0.14 -6.82
N GLY A 159 11.50 0.77 -7.55
CA GLY A 159 12.61 0.13 -8.27
C GLY A 159 13.64 -0.52 -7.36
N GLY A 160 13.20 -1.33 -6.43
CA GLY A 160 13.99 -2.31 -5.69
C GLY A 160 13.63 -3.68 -6.24
N LYS A 161 14.63 -4.51 -6.54
CA LYS A 161 14.50 -5.93 -6.83
C LYS A 161 13.33 -6.49 -6.04
N LYS A 162 12.30 -7.07 -6.71
CA LYS A 162 11.24 -7.85 -6.04
C LYS A 162 11.95 -8.81 -5.10
N GLU A 163 11.93 -8.54 -3.79
CA GLU A 163 12.47 -9.48 -2.82
C GLU A 163 11.58 -10.73 -2.93
N LYS A 164 12.19 -11.82 -3.32
CA LYS A 164 11.52 -13.12 -3.42
C LYS A 164 10.94 -13.45 -2.05
N GLY A 165 9.63 -13.63 -1.97
CA GLY A 165 8.93 -14.01 -0.74
C GLY A 165 8.23 -12.86 0.01
N TYR A 166 8.08 -11.66 -0.60
CA TYR A 166 7.30 -10.59 0.01
C TYR A 166 5.80 -10.90 -0.11
N MET A 167 5.13 -11.07 1.03
CA MET A 167 3.68 -11.26 1.10
C MET A 167 2.97 -9.93 1.23
N ARG A 168 2.20 -9.58 0.21
CA ARG A 168 1.36 -8.40 0.23
C ARG A 168 0.04 -8.69 0.92
N VAL A 169 -0.28 -7.91 1.95
CA VAL A 169 -1.56 -7.97 2.66
C VAL A 169 -2.27 -6.64 2.49
N LEU A 170 -3.49 -6.65 2.01
CA LEU A 170 -4.38 -5.50 1.95
C LEU A 170 -5.32 -5.51 3.15
N LEU A 171 -5.53 -4.34 3.75
CA LEU A 171 -6.47 -4.14 4.84
C LEU A 171 -7.62 -3.26 4.35
N ASP A 172 -8.85 -3.73 4.51
CA ASP A 172 -10.05 -2.97 4.22
C ASP A 172 -11.03 -3.00 5.39
N VAL A 173 -11.65 -1.87 5.67
CA VAL A 173 -12.64 -1.70 6.73
C VAL A 173 -13.94 -1.22 6.09
N GLU A 174 -14.97 -2.08 6.06
CA GLU A 174 -16.32 -1.73 5.58
C GLU A 174 -16.34 -1.11 4.17
N ASP A 175 -15.45 -1.51 3.28
CA ASP A 175 -15.28 -0.92 1.94
C ASP A 175 -15.03 0.61 1.99
N TYR A 176 -14.36 1.07 3.07
CA TYR A 176 -14.17 2.50 3.36
C TYR A 176 -13.51 3.24 2.20
N ARG A 177 -12.45 2.67 1.60
CA ARG A 177 -11.69 3.36 0.56
C ARG A 177 -12.55 3.71 -0.64
N ALA A 178 -13.42 2.78 -1.09
CA ALA A 178 -14.35 3.00 -2.19
C ALA A 178 -15.43 4.04 -1.82
N LYS A 179 -16.01 3.92 -0.62
CA LYS A 179 -17.01 4.87 -0.09
C LYS A 179 -16.42 6.28 0.07
N ARG A 180 -15.16 6.36 0.52
CA ARG A 180 -14.46 7.64 0.70
C ARG A 180 -14.17 8.32 -0.63
N GLU A 181 -13.71 7.58 -1.63
CA GLU A 181 -13.48 8.10 -2.97
C GLU A 181 -14.75 8.71 -3.56
N GLU A 182 -15.89 8.02 -3.47
CA GLU A 182 -17.17 8.55 -3.96
C GLU A 182 -17.61 9.80 -3.18
N THR A 183 -17.44 9.80 -1.86
CA THR A 183 -17.73 10.96 -1.02
C THR A 183 -16.90 12.18 -1.44
N LEU A 184 -15.61 12.00 -1.74
CA LEU A 184 -14.73 13.06 -2.22
C LEU A 184 -15.14 13.58 -3.60
N ARG A 185 -15.57 12.70 -4.51
CA ARG A 185 -16.11 13.09 -5.81
C ARG A 185 -17.40 13.92 -5.66
N MET A 186 -18.32 13.49 -4.79
CA MET A 186 -19.54 14.25 -4.49
C MET A 186 -19.23 15.59 -3.84
N LEU A 187 -18.25 15.64 -2.90
CA LEU A 187 -17.80 16.88 -2.28
C LEU A 187 -17.25 17.85 -3.33
N ALA A 188 -16.41 17.37 -4.24
CA ALA A 188 -15.84 18.18 -5.31
C ALA A 188 -16.93 18.82 -6.18
N ARG A 189 -17.89 18.05 -6.67
CA ARG A 189 -19.03 18.55 -7.47
C ARG A 189 -19.86 19.58 -6.71
N ARG A 190 -20.18 19.32 -5.44
CA ARG A 190 -20.95 20.24 -4.59
C ARG A 190 -20.22 21.55 -4.37
N MET A 191 -18.91 21.51 -4.13
CA MET A 191 -18.11 22.72 -3.91
C MET A 191 -17.90 23.49 -5.22
N ALA A 192 -17.71 22.82 -6.35
CA ALA A 192 -17.68 23.47 -7.66
C ALA A 192 -18.98 24.23 -7.96
N ALA A 193 -20.13 23.62 -7.75
CA ALA A 193 -21.42 24.28 -7.92
C ALA A 193 -21.56 25.52 -7.01
N LYS A 194 -21.05 25.46 -5.77
CA LYS A 194 -21.01 26.59 -4.86
C LYS A 194 -20.14 27.73 -5.40
N VAL A 195 -18.96 27.40 -5.92
CA VAL A 195 -18.03 28.36 -6.54
C VAL A 195 -18.69 29.00 -7.79
N GLN A 196 -19.29 28.18 -8.66
CA GLN A 196 -20.01 28.69 -9.85
C GLN A 196 -21.12 29.70 -9.49
N LYS A 197 -21.92 29.37 -8.46
CA LYS A 197 -23.07 30.17 -8.04
C LYS A 197 -22.67 31.48 -7.35
N TYR A 198 -21.70 31.42 -6.43
CA TYR A 198 -21.37 32.55 -5.55
C TYR A 198 -20.11 33.29 -5.96
N LYS A 199 -19.36 32.76 -6.93
CA LYS A 199 -18.07 33.30 -7.41
C LYS A 199 -17.00 33.48 -6.31
N ASN A 200 -17.18 32.82 -5.17
CA ASN A 200 -16.23 32.80 -4.07
C ASN A 200 -15.44 31.50 -4.06
N SER A 201 -14.13 31.58 -3.85
CA SER A 201 -13.29 30.39 -3.67
C SER A 201 -13.68 29.64 -2.41
N VAL A 202 -13.48 28.31 -2.45
CA VAL A 202 -13.70 27.41 -1.32
C VAL A 202 -12.39 26.71 -0.98
N THR A 203 -11.99 26.79 0.28
CA THR A 203 -10.85 26.04 0.82
C THR A 203 -11.39 24.80 1.52
N LEU A 204 -10.84 23.64 1.17
CA LEU A 204 -11.17 22.37 1.79
C LEU A 204 -10.26 22.10 2.99
N GLU A 205 -10.61 21.12 3.79
CA GLU A 205 -9.78 20.63 4.89
C GLU A 205 -8.47 20.01 4.36
N PRO A 206 -7.42 19.96 5.17
CA PRO A 206 -6.21 19.23 4.83
C PRO A 206 -6.52 17.76 4.52
N MET A 207 -5.87 17.20 3.53
CA MET A 207 -6.05 15.81 3.11
C MET A 207 -4.80 15.25 2.46
N ASN A 208 -4.70 13.93 2.41
CA ASN A 208 -3.56 13.24 1.82
C ASN A 208 -3.44 13.50 0.29
N PRO A 209 -2.27 13.26 -0.32
CA PRO A 209 -2.03 13.51 -1.74
C PRO A 209 -2.99 12.76 -2.68
N TYR A 210 -3.40 11.56 -2.32
CA TYR A 210 -4.33 10.75 -3.11
C TYR A 210 -5.72 11.38 -3.13
N GLU A 211 -6.25 11.79 -1.98
CA GLU A 211 -7.54 12.46 -1.87
C GLU A 211 -7.56 13.78 -2.65
N ARG A 212 -6.45 14.54 -2.57
CA ARG A 212 -6.30 15.79 -3.34
C ARG A 212 -6.33 15.53 -4.85
N ARG A 213 -5.76 14.43 -5.32
CA ARG A 213 -5.78 14.03 -6.73
C ARG A 213 -7.20 13.68 -7.20
N ILE A 214 -7.98 12.96 -6.37
CA ILE A 214 -9.39 12.63 -6.67
C ILE A 214 -10.19 13.92 -6.90
N ILE A 215 -10.11 14.88 -5.98
CA ILE A 215 -10.83 16.15 -6.08
C ILE A 215 -10.38 16.94 -7.31
N HIS A 216 -9.07 17.05 -7.54
CA HIS A 216 -8.52 17.75 -8.70
C HIS A 216 -9.03 17.14 -10.01
N SER A 217 -8.96 15.80 -10.14
CA SER A 217 -9.44 15.09 -11.34
C SER A 217 -10.95 15.24 -11.56
N GLU A 218 -11.73 15.35 -10.50
CA GLU A 218 -13.17 15.56 -10.63
C GLU A 218 -13.52 16.99 -11.04
N ILE A 219 -12.82 17.98 -10.49
CA ILE A 219 -13.00 19.41 -10.83
C ILE A 219 -12.56 19.70 -12.26
N GLN A 220 -11.52 19.07 -12.77
CA GLN A 220 -11.06 19.24 -14.17
C GLN A 220 -12.15 18.91 -15.21
N LYS A 221 -13.17 18.12 -14.83
CA LYS A 221 -14.31 17.82 -15.71
C LYS A 221 -15.35 18.94 -15.78
N ILE A 222 -15.23 19.96 -14.93
CA ILE A 222 -16.22 21.04 -14.76
C ILE A 222 -15.68 22.32 -15.38
N PRO A 223 -16.25 22.84 -16.49
CA PRO A 223 -15.77 24.04 -17.17
C PRO A 223 -15.80 25.28 -16.28
N GLY A 224 -14.78 26.13 -16.38
CA GLY A 224 -14.69 27.41 -15.70
C GLY A 224 -14.36 27.33 -14.21
N ILE A 225 -14.06 26.14 -13.69
CA ILE A 225 -13.64 25.93 -12.30
C ILE A 225 -12.29 25.19 -12.30
N THR A 226 -11.41 25.64 -11.44
CA THR A 226 -10.09 25.05 -11.28
C THR A 226 -9.72 24.86 -9.81
N THR A 227 -8.62 24.18 -9.55
CA THR A 227 -8.12 23.93 -8.19
C THR A 227 -6.63 24.21 -8.09
N THR A 228 -6.21 24.55 -6.89
CA THR A 228 -4.79 24.58 -6.53
C THR A 228 -4.57 23.91 -5.18
N SER A 229 -3.42 23.24 -5.01
CA SER A 229 -3.02 22.63 -3.74
C SER A 229 -2.05 23.55 -3.02
N VAL A 230 -2.37 23.96 -1.79
CA VAL A 230 -1.59 24.89 -0.96
C VAL A 230 -1.30 24.29 0.42
N GLY A 231 -0.21 24.73 1.03
CA GLY A 231 0.24 24.23 2.34
C GLY A 231 1.42 23.28 2.22
N ILE A 232 1.92 22.81 3.36
CA ILE A 232 3.08 21.93 3.49
C ILE A 232 2.61 20.67 4.22
N ASP A 233 3.12 19.52 3.82
CA ASP A 233 2.89 18.20 4.43
C ASP A 233 1.44 17.91 4.79
N ASN A 234 1.16 17.61 6.05
CA ASN A 234 -0.17 17.24 6.56
C ASN A 234 -1.17 18.41 6.58
N GLU A 235 -0.71 19.68 6.49
CA GLU A 235 -1.56 20.87 6.39
C GLU A 235 -1.95 21.20 4.94
N ARG A 236 -1.51 20.42 3.98
CA ARG A 236 -1.75 20.67 2.57
C ARG A 236 -3.19 20.37 2.18
N ARG A 237 -3.83 21.34 1.55
CA ARG A 237 -5.26 21.36 1.22
C ARG A 237 -5.54 21.84 -0.19
N ILE A 238 -6.76 21.63 -0.68
CA ILE A 238 -7.21 22.13 -1.97
C ILE A 238 -8.03 23.41 -1.80
N ILE A 239 -7.80 24.35 -2.70
CA ILE A 239 -8.65 25.51 -2.93
C ILE A 239 -9.30 25.35 -4.29
N ILE A 240 -10.63 25.49 -4.35
CA ILE A 240 -11.46 25.46 -5.55
C ILE A 240 -11.88 26.89 -5.87
N TYR A 241 -11.70 27.37 -7.10
CA TYR A 241 -12.00 28.73 -7.50
C TYR A 241 -12.38 28.82 -8.99
N SER A 242 -12.99 29.94 -9.40
CA SER A 242 -13.31 30.21 -10.81
C SER A 242 -12.04 30.55 -11.60
N GLU A 243 -11.90 30.06 -12.83
CA GLU A 243 -10.76 30.37 -13.70
C GLU A 243 -10.62 31.88 -13.95
N ASP A 244 -11.74 32.62 -14.05
CA ASP A 244 -11.77 34.07 -14.27
C ASP A 244 -11.16 34.86 -13.09
N GLU A 245 -11.20 34.30 -11.87
CA GLU A 245 -10.69 34.96 -10.65
C GLU A 245 -9.27 34.49 -10.28
N GLY A 246 -8.76 33.46 -10.92
CA GLY A 246 -7.58 32.68 -10.50
C GLY A 246 -6.31 33.49 -10.25
N ILE A 247 -6.07 34.54 -11.00
CA ILE A 247 -4.85 35.38 -10.90
C ILE A 247 -4.87 36.30 -9.67
N ASN A 248 -6.02 36.87 -9.33
CA ASN A 248 -6.14 37.79 -8.20
C ASN A 248 -6.17 37.11 -6.84
N TYR A 249 -6.78 35.94 -6.74
CA TYR A 249 -6.85 35.18 -5.49
C TYR A 249 -5.49 34.63 -5.07
N TYR A 250 -4.69 34.17 -6.02
CA TYR A 250 -3.34 33.64 -5.75
C TYR A 250 -2.41 34.72 -5.15
N LYS A 251 -2.52 35.95 -5.55
CA LYS A 251 -1.75 37.08 -4.98
C LYS A 251 -2.15 37.40 -3.55
N ASN A 252 -3.45 37.34 -3.24
CA ASN A 252 -3.95 37.65 -1.91
C ASN A 252 -3.74 36.56 -0.87
N SER A 253 -3.77 35.27 -1.28
CA SER A 253 -3.51 34.14 -0.37
C SER A 253 -2.02 34.02 -0.03
N LYS A 254 -1.09 34.23 -0.96
CA LYS A 254 0.34 34.27 -0.66
C LYS A 254 0.71 35.32 0.39
N ASN A 255 0.04 36.48 0.37
CA ASN A 255 0.27 37.55 1.35
C ASN A 255 -0.29 37.19 2.74
N ARG A 256 -1.40 36.47 2.86
CA ARG A 256 -1.95 36.04 4.16
C ARG A 256 -1.06 34.99 4.87
N TYR A 257 -0.47 34.05 4.13
CA TYR A 257 0.41 33.05 4.72
C TYR A 257 1.80 33.62 5.07
N ARG A 258 2.24 34.68 4.37
CA ARG A 258 3.54 35.31 4.66
C ARG A 258 3.50 36.20 5.93
N THR A 259 2.33 36.67 6.34
CA THR A 259 2.15 37.47 7.56
C THR A 259 1.92 36.67 8.83
N GLN A 260 1.57 35.35 8.72
CA GLN A 260 1.40 34.49 9.90
C GLN A 260 2.70 33.81 10.35
N ASN A 261 3.72 33.73 9.50
CA ASN A 261 5.01 33.12 9.85
C ASN A 261 6.05 34.09 10.41
N TYR A 262 5.66 35.35 10.72
CA TYR A 262 6.54 36.38 11.32
C TYR A 262 5.96 36.96 12.60
N ARG A 263 5.21 36.19 13.38
CA ARG A 263 4.81 36.57 14.75
C ARG A 263 5.07 35.46 15.72
#